data_36d61acb77861bd7f3c070aeaf070552
#
_entry.id   36d61acb77861bd7f3c070aeaf070552
#
_cell.length_a   1.000
_cell.length_b   1.000
_cell.length_c   1.000
_cell.angle_alpha   90.00
_cell.angle_beta   90.00
_cell.angle_gamma   90.00
#
_symmetry.space_group_name_H-M   'P 1'
#
loop_
_entity.id
_entity.type
_entity.pdbx_description
1 polymer ?
#
loop_
_entity_poly.entity_id
_entity_poly.type
_entity_poly.pdbx_seq_one_letter_code
_entity_poly.pdbx_strand_id
1 'polypeptide(L)'
;PHSNCINSGVRRIGIATQYKAHSLIRHLVHGWARYQSSDREFIEIWPASQRTGADWYLGTADAVFQNLDIIRTNNPRFVLILSGDHVYKMDYGPFLAFHAENQADMTVCCLEVPIEEAAGQFGVMTVDEDGRVIGFNEKPEHPAPIPGNENYCLASMGNYVFNSEFLYEQLIKDADTPGSDHDFGKNIIPSIIDSYRVFAYPFRNRETQKQAYWRDVGTLDAYWEANMELISILPQLDLYDQDWPILTEQLQTPPAKFVFDDH
;
A
#
# COMPACT_ATOMS: atom_id res chain seq x y z
N PRO A 1 3.94 3.91 -5.02
CA PRO A 1 4.36 3.82 -3.61
C PRO A 1 5.75 4.38 -3.35
N HIS A 2 6.81 4.03 -4.12
CA HIS A 2 8.21 4.43 -3.86
C HIS A 2 8.40 5.94 -3.79
N SER A 3 7.81 6.72 -4.71
CA SER A 3 7.87 8.20 -4.67
C SER A 3 7.29 8.74 -3.38
N ASN A 4 6.14 8.19 -2.94
CA ASN A 4 5.53 8.56 -1.68
C ASN A 4 6.45 8.26 -0.48
N CYS A 5 7.13 7.09 -0.47
CA CYS A 5 8.11 6.78 0.57
C CYS A 5 9.22 7.82 0.63
N ILE A 6 9.85 8.12 -0.51
CA ILE A 6 10.94 9.10 -0.60
C ILE A 6 10.47 10.50 -0.18
N ASN A 7 9.32 10.94 -0.68
CA ASN A 7 8.75 12.24 -0.35
C ASN A 7 8.35 12.34 1.13
N SER A 8 7.90 11.24 1.74
CA SER A 8 7.58 11.15 3.17
C SER A 8 8.80 10.96 4.09
N GLY A 9 10.02 10.90 3.55
CA GLY A 9 11.23 10.65 4.34
C GLY A 9 11.45 9.18 4.76
N VAL A 10 10.67 8.23 4.24
CA VAL A 10 10.90 6.80 4.43
C VAL A 10 12.05 6.36 3.52
N ARG A 11 13.16 5.91 4.11
CA ARG A 11 14.42 5.65 3.41
C ARG A 11 14.88 4.18 3.44
N ARG A 12 14.21 3.34 4.21
CA ARG A 12 14.50 1.91 4.28
C ARG A 12 13.34 1.16 3.65
N ILE A 13 13.54 0.70 2.41
CA ILE A 13 12.47 0.16 1.58
C ILE A 13 12.87 -1.22 1.11
N GLY A 14 12.12 -2.24 1.50
CA GLY A 14 12.21 -3.59 0.98
C GLY A 14 11.10 -3.83 -0.05
N ILE A 15 11.43 -4.43 -1.16
CA ILE A 15 10.49 -4.70 -2.26
C ILE A 15 10.41 -6.20 -2.47
N ALA A 16 9.36 -6.81 -1.95
CA ALA A 16 9.09 -8.22 -2.17
C ALA A 16 8.66 -8.44 -3.63
N THR A 17 9.38 -9.30 -4.34
CA THR A 17 9.12 -9.59 -5.76
C THR A 17 8.97 -11.09 -5.98
N GLN A 18 8.12 -11.46 -6.92
CA GLN A 18 7.88 -12.86 -7.24
C GLN A 18 7.92 -13.08 -8.75
N TYR A 19 6.78 -13.24 -9.40
CA TYR A 19 6.68 -13.60 -10.80
C TYR A 19 7.00 -12.43 -11.75
N LYS A 20 7.73 -12.73 -12.86
CA LYS A 20 8.09 -11.74 -13.92
C LYS A 20 8.75 -10.45 -13.40
N ALA A 21 9.54 -10.53 -12.34
CA ALA A 21 10.11 -9.37 -11.67
C ALA A 21 11.22 -8.64 -12.47
N HIS A 22 11.72 -9.18 -13.57
CA HIS A 22 12.90 -8.64 -14.27
C HIS A 22 12.76 -7.17 -14.70
N SER A 23 11.61 -6.78 -15.27
CA SER A 23 11.37 -5.39 -15.68
C SER A 23 11.29 -4.44 -14.48
N LEU A 24 10.65 -4.87 -13.39
CA LEU A 24 10.59 -4.13 -12.14
C LEU A 24 11.99 -3.96 -11.52
N ILE A 25 12.76 -5.05 -11.43
CA ILE A 25 14.13 -5.03 -10.91
C ILE A 25 14.99 -4.05 -11.70
N ARG A 26 14.95 -4.11 -13.04
CA ARG A 26 15.68 -3.19 -13.90
C ARG A 26 15.29 -1.74 -13.66
N HIS A 27 13.98 -1.45 -13.58
CA HIS A 27 13.48 -0.12 -13.28
C HIS A 27 13.99 0.40 -11.92
N LEU A 28 13.96 -0.43 -10.89
CA LEU A 28 14.44 -0.09 -9.55
C LEU A 28 15.95 0.19 -9.54
N VAL A 29 16.74 -0.67 -10.16
CA VAL A 29 18.21 -0.51 -10.23
C VAL A 29 18.60 0.76 -10.98
N HIS A 30 17.94 1.07 -12.10
CA HIS A 30 18.30 2.21 -12.94
C HIS A 30 17.70 3.53 -12.43
N GLY A 31 16.45 3.49 -11.95
CA GLY A 31 15.73 4.71 -11.56
C GLY A 31 15.98 5.18 -10.13
N TRP A 32 16.27 4.23 -9.22
CA TRP A 32 16.19 4.50 -7.78
C TRP A 32 17.52 4.46 -7.03
N ALA A 33 18.61 3.96 -7.64
CA ALA A 33 19.93 3.90 -7.00
C ALA A 33 20.43 5.26 -6.47
N ARG A 34 20.06 6.35 -7.11
CA ARG A 34 20.45 7.74 -6.70
C ARG A 34 19.79 8.22 -5.40
N TYR A 35 18.77 7.52 -4.91
CA TYR A 35 18.08 7.88 -3.67
C TYR A 35 18.63 7.15 -2.44
N GLN A 36 19.70 6.41 -2.60
CA GLN A 36 20.45 5.77 -1.52
C GLN A 36 21.66 6.65 -1.19
N SER A 37 21.50 7.56 -0.22
CA SER A 37 22.51 8.59 0.07
C SER A 37 23.38 8.29 1.29
N SER A 38 23.06 7.26 2.06
CA SER A 38 23.85 6.86 3.24
C SER A 38 23.80 5.35 3.47
N ASP A 39 24.73 4.84 4.27
CA ASP A 39 24.82 3.42 4.66
C ASP A 39 23.60 2.91 5.45
N ARG A 40 22.72 3.83 5.88
CA ARG A 40 21.50 3.51 6.63
C ARG A 40 20.22 3.61 5.78
N GLU A 41 20.36 3.99 4.52
CA GLU A 41 19.27 4.12 3.55
C GLU A 41 19.41 3.06 2.49
N PHE A 42 18.35 2.35 2.19
CA PHE A 42 18.38 1.32 1.16
C PHE A 42 17.03 1.19 0.45
N ILE A 43 17.11 0.77 -0.79
CA ILE A 43 16.01 0.21 -1.57
C ILE A 43 16.48 -1.16 -2.00
N GLU A 44 16.00 -2.19 -1.33
CA GLU A 44 16.42 -3.57 -1.54
C GLU A 44 15.31 -4.37 -2.22
N ILE A 45 15.72 -5.29 -3.07
CA ILE A 45 14.82 -6.22 -3.73
C ILE A 45 14.88 -7.54 -2.98
N TRP A 46 13.74 -8.02 -2.51
CA TRP A 46 13.57 -9.27 -1.79
C TRP A 46 12.84 -10.27 -2.69
N PRO A 47 13.58 -11.04 -3.51
CA PRO A 47 12.96 -12.03 -4.37
C PRO A 47 12.45 -13.20 -3.55
N ALA A 48 11.34 -13.79 -3.97
CA ALA A 48 10.88 -15.07 -3.45
C ALA A 48 11.97 -16.12 -3.79
N SER A 49 12.69 -16.57 -2.79
CA SER A 49 13.92 -17.39 -2.96
C SER A 49 13.87 -18.72 -2.20
N GLN A 50 12.67 -19.18 -1.83
CA GLN A 50 12.49 -20.44 -1.11
C GLN A 50 13.32 -20.52 0.18
N ARG A 51 13.44 -19.40 0.90
CA ARG A 51 14.28 -19.30 2.11
C ARG A 51 13.77 -20.12 3.28
N THR A 52 12.44 -20.28 3.35
CA THR A 52 11.75 -20.99 4.46
C THR A 52 11.10 -22.29 4.03
N GLY A 53 11.07 -22.63 2.74
CA GLY A 53 10.44 -23.81 2.19
C GLY A 53 10.71 -23.97 0.69
N ALA A 54 10.01 -24.90 0.03
CA ALA A 54 10.11 -25.10 -1.42
C ALA A 54 9.18 -24.18 -2.23
N ASP A 55 8.33 -23.42 -1.55
CA ASP A 55 7.26 -22.65 -2.17
C ASP A 55 7.65 -21.18 -2.36
N TRP A 56 6.97 -20.55 -3.30
CA TRP A 56 6.96 -19.11 -3.49
C TRP A 56 6.16 -18.47 -2.36
N TYR A 57 6.02 -17.12 -2.36
CA TYR A 57 5.14 -16.46 -1.40
C TYR A 57 3.70 -16.97 -1.56
N LEU A 58 3.14 -17.53 -0.51
CA LEU A 58 1.78 -18.09 -0.49
C LEU A 58 0.70 -17.01 -0.42
N GLY A 59 1.03 -15.89 0.24
CA GLY A 59 0.14 -14.75 0.41
C GLY A 59 0.92 -13.49 0.76
N THR A 60 0.20 -12.40 0.98
CA THR A 60 0.79 -11.08 1.29
C THR A 60 1.50 -11.06 2.65
N ALA A 61 0.97 -11.77 3.64
CA ALA A 61 1.60 -11.91 4.96
C ALA A 61 2.84 -12.82 4.89
N ASP A 62 2.79 -13.90 4.11
CA ASP A 62 3.92 -14.79 3.90
C ASP A 62 5.10 -14.08 3.23
N ALA A 63 4.82 -13.17 2.28
CA ALA A 63 5.86 -12.36 1.65
C ALA A 63 6.67 -11.53 2.67
N VAL A 64 6.01 -11.03 3.71
CA VAL A 64 6.66 -10.30 4.80
C VAL A 64 7.34 -11.27 5.78
N PHE A 65 6.68 -12.39 6.10
CA PHE A 65 7.21 -13.41 7.00
C PHE A 65 8.53 -13.99 6.50
N GLN A 66 8.62 -14.36 5.23
CA GLN A 66 9.84 -14.93 4.64
C GLN A 66 11.05 -13.96 4.65
N ASN A 67 10.81 -12.65 4.82
CA ASN A 67 11.84 -11.61 4.90
C ASN A 67 11.97 -11.00 6.32
N LEU A 68 11.40 -11.65 7.32
CA LEU A 68 11.31 -11.14 8.68
C LEU A 68 12.69 -10.91 9.33
N ASP A 69 13.67 -11.75 9.04
CA ASP A 69 15.04 -11.63 9.52
C ASP A 69 15.74 -10.36 9.01
N ILE A 70 15.48 -9.98 7.75
CA ILE A 70 16.00 -8.73 7.17
C ILE A 70 15.35 -7.53 7.88
N ILE A 71 14.04 -7.56 8.08
CA ILE A 71 13.31 -6.50 8.78
C ILE A 71 13.84 -6.35 10.21
N ARG A 72 13.98 -7.45 10.94
CA ARG A 72 14.49 -7.47 12.33
C ARG A 72 15.90 -6.92 12.45
N THR A 73 16.78 -7.23 11.51
CA THR A 73 18.16 -6.71 11.51
C THR A 73 18.21 -5.19 11.48
N ASN A 74 17.21 -4.55 10.85
CA ASN A 74 17.09 -3.10 10.78
C ASN A 74 16.44 -2.48 12.00
N ASN A 75 15.88 -3.28 12.93
CA ASN A 75 15.26 -2.87 14.18
C ASN A 75 14.35 -1.63 14.03
N PRO A 76 13.35 -1.63 13.15
CA PRO A 76 12.44 -0.49 13.01
C PRO A 76 11.46 -0.44 14.18
N ARG A 77 11.00 0.76 14.56
CA ARG A 77 9.90 0.91 15.51
C ARG A 77 8.56 0.55 14.89
N PHE A 78 8.34 0.98 13.65
CA PHE A 78 7.15 0.71 12.87
C PHE A 78 7.52 0.08 11.53
N VAL A 79 6.66 -0.78 11.03
CA VAL A 79 6.74 -1.34 9.67
C VAL A 79 5.53 -0.83 8.89
N LEU A 80 5.81 -0.17 7.76
CA LEU A 80 4.82 0.28 6.80
C LEU A 80 4.76 -0.74 5.67
N ILE A 81 3.60 -1.35 5.47
CA ILE A 81 3.33 -2.32 4.40
C ILE A 81 2.46 -1.65 3.35
N LEU A 82 2.87 -1.75 2.09
CA LEU A 82 2.23 -1.06 0.98
C LEU A 82 2.00 -2.03 -0.18
N SER A 83 0.81 -1.98 -0.78
CA SER A 83 0.53 -2.66 -2.05
C SER A 83 1.31 -2.03 -3.20
N GLY A 84 1.79 -2.86 -4.12
CA GLY A 84 2.63 -2.44 -5.25
C GLY A 84 1.86 -1.97 -6.48
N ASP A 85 0.60 -2.34 -6.61
CA ASP A 85 -0.28 -2.15 -7.76
C ASP A 85 -1.30 -1.01 -7.61
N HIS A 86 -1.02 -0.05 -6.72
CA HIS A 86 -1.88 1.10 -6.47
C HIS A 86 -1.24 2.40 -6.97
N VAL A 87 -2.06 3.26 -7.57
CA VAL A 87 -1.66 4.59 -8.07
C VAL A 87 -2.31 5.67 -7.20
N TYR A 88 -1.50 6.41 -6.46
CA TYR A 88 -1.94 7.50 -5.58
C TYR A 88 -0.77 8.37 -5.14
N LYS A 89 -1.06 9.56 -4.61
CA LYS A 89 -0.11 10.43 -3.91
C LYS A 89 -0.49 10.49 -2.43
N MET A 90 0.46 10.19 -1.54
CA MET A 90 0.23 10.19 -0.10
C MET A 90 1.50 10.54 0.66
N ASP A 91 1.40 11.46 1.60
CA ASP A 91 2.37 11.64 2.66
C ASP A 91 2.08 10.64 3.79
N TYR A 92 3.03 9.74 4.03
CA TYR A 92 2.89 8.73 5.10
C TYR A 92 3.19 9.29 6.49
N GLY A 93 3.74 10.50 6.61
CA GLY A 93 4.01 11.13 7.91
C GLY A 93 2.77 11.20 8.82
N PRO A 94 1.64 11.77 8.37
CA PRO A 94 0.40 11.80 9.16
C PRO A 94 -0.18 10.44 9.48
N PHE A 95 -0.05 9.47 8.57
CA PHE A 95 -0.50 8.10 8.81
C PHE A 95 0.29 7.43 9.94
N LEU A 96 1.62 7.61 9.94
CA LEU A 96 2.50 7.14 11.01
C LEU A 96 2.26 7.89 12.34
N ALA A 97 2.02 9.20 12.27
CA ALA A 97 1.68 10.02 13.45
C ALA A 97 0.36 9.54 14.09
N PHE A 98 -0.68 9.35 13.29
CA PHE A 98 -1.97 8.81 13.73
C PHE A 98 -1.80 7.46 14.45
N HIS A 99 -1.02 6.55 13.87
CA HIS A 99 -0.71 5.26 14.46
C HIS A 99 -0.07 5.41 15.86
N ALA A 100 0.94 6.29 15.96
CA ALA A 100 1.65 6.52 17.20
C ALA A 100 0.78 7.21 18.27
N GLU A 101 -0.01 8.22 17.89
CA GLU A 101 -0.89 8.98 18.79
C GLU A 101 -2.01 8.12 19.38
N ASN A 102 -2.57 7.23 18.57
CA ASN A 102 -3.58 6.27 19.02
C ASN A 102 -2.97 5.07 19.77
N GLN A 103 -1.64 4.99 19.88
CA GLN A 103 -0.96 3.83 20.45
C GLN A 103 -1.47 2.52 19.83
N ALA A 104 -1.71 2.53 18.51
CA ALA A 104 -2.25 1.40 17.79
C ALA A 104 -1.24 0.26 17.69
N ASP A 105 -1.72 -0.98 17.67
CA ASP A 105 -0.90 -2.14 17.32
C ASP A 105 -0.81 -2.26 15.78
N MET A 106 -1.94 -1.96 15.12
CA MET A 106 -2.07 -1.88 13.68
C MET A 106 -2.95 -0.70 13.28
N THR A 107 -2.61 -0.04 12.19
CA THR A 107 -3.48 0.95 11.54
C THR A 107 -3.63 0.60 10.06
N VAL A 108 -4.87 0.61 9.58
CA VAL A 108 -5.21 0.32 8.18
C VAL A 108 -5.59 1.61 7.48
N CYS A 109 -4.96 1.89 6.35
CA CYS A 109 -5.36 3.00 5.50
C CYS A 109 -6.61 2.63 4.70
N CYS A 110 -7.63 3.49 4.70
CA CYS A 110 -8.94 3.21 4.15
C CYS A 110 -9.40 4.28 3.17
N LEU A 111 -10.19 3.84 2.20
CA LEU A 111 -10.95 4.69 1.29
C LEU A 111 -12.39 4.81 1.78
N GLU A 112 -12.96 6.01 1.66
CA GLU A 112 -14.40 6.22 1.79
C GLU A 112 -15.02 6.04 0.41
N VAL A 113 -15.67 4.92 0.18
CA VAL A 113 -16.27 4.59 -1.12
C VAL A 113 -17.78 4.38 -0.99
N PRO A 114 -18.57 4.71 -2.03
CA PRO A 114 -19.98 4.37 -2.06
C PRO A 114 -20.20 2.87 -1.84
N ILE A 115 -21.20 2.51 -1.06
CA ILE A 115 -21.49 1.09 -0.73
C ILE A 115 -21.68 0.25 -2.00
N GLU A 116 -22.36 0.82 -3.01
CA GLU A 116 -22.62 0.14 -4.28
C GLU A 116 -21.34 -0.20 -5.05
N GLU A 117 -20.32 0.67 -4.96
CA GLU A 117 -19.02 0.47 -5.62
C GLU A 117 -18.13 -0.51 -4.83
N ALA A 118 -18.31 -0.59 -3.52
CA ALA A 118 -17.50 -1.45 -2.66
C ALA A 118 -17.96 -2.91 -2.68
N ALA A 119 -19.24 -3.16 -2.98
CA ALA A 119 -19.83 -4.50 -2.93
C ALA A 119 -19.07 -5.51 -3.80
N GLY A 120 -18.58 -6.57 -3.18
CA GLY A 120 -17.83 -7.64 -3.83
C GLY A 120 -16.44 -7.25 -4.36
N GLN A 121 -15.97 -6.01 -4.13
CA GLN A 121 -14.69 -5.52 -4.68
C GLN A 121 -13.58 -5.44 -3.63
N PHE A 122 -13.86 -4.87 -2.46
CA PHE A 122 -12.87 -4.52 -1.45
C PHE A 122 -13.11 -5.23 -0.12
N GLY A 123 -12.04 -5.39 0.66
CA GLY A 123 -12.16 -5.65 2.08
C GLY A 123 -12.73 -4.44 2.81
N VAL A 124 -13.84 -4.60 3.53
CA VAL A 124 -14.55 -3.50 4.18
C VAL A 124 -14.44 -3.60 5.68
N MET A 125 -14.11 -2.47 6.31
CA MET A 125 -14.02 -2.33 7.75
C MET A 125 -15.28 -1.76 8.36
N THR A 126 -15.66 -2.32 9.50
CA THR A 126 -16.62 -1.72 10.43
C THR A 126 -15.82 -1.05 11.55
N VAL A 127 -16.13 0.20 11.85
CA VAL A 127 -15.47 0.98 12.90
C VAL A 127 -16.47 1.47 13.93
N ASP A 128 -16.00 1.73 15.14
CA ASP A 128 -16.74 2.47 16.15
C ASP A 128 -16.62 4.00 15.97
N GLU A 129 -17.18 4.77 16.90
CA GLU A 129 -17.17 6.24 16.85
C GLU A 129 -15.75 6.85 16.98
N ASP A 130 -14.81 6.11 17.56
CA ASP A 130 -13.41 6.51 17.73
C ASP A 130 -12.53 6.08 16.55
N GLY A 131 -13.08 5.42 15.54
CA GLY A 131 -12.36 4.90 14.38
C GLY A 131 -11.59 3.60 14.64
N ARG A 132 -11.85 2.92 15.78
CA ARG A 132 -11.32 1.60 16.06
C ARG A 132 -12.05 0.57 15.21
N VAL A 133 -11.29 -0.33 14.59
CA VAL A 133 -11.85 -1.42 13.79
C VAL A 133 -12.47 -2.48 14.71
N ILE A 134 -13.76 -2.73 14.51
CA ILE A 134 -14.56 -3.71 15.25
C ILE A 134 -15.06 -4.85 14.37
N GLY A 135 -14.82 -4.78 13.06
CA GLY A 135 -15.17 -5.81 12.11
C GLY A 135 -14.43 -5.64 10.81
N PHE A 136 -14.19 -6.75 10.12
CA PHE A 136 -13.61 -6.79 8.78
C PHE A 136 -14.27 -7.89 7.96
N ASN A 137 -14.71 -7.55 6.75
CA ASN A 137 -15.30 -8.50 5.81
C ASN A 137 -14.58 -8.38 4.46
N GLU A 138 -14.04 -9.48 3.99
CA GLU A 138 -13.42 -9.53 2.66
C GLU A 138 -14.48 -9.63 1.58
N LYS A 139 -14.54 -8.60 0.72
CA LYS A 139 -15.44 -8.51 -0.44
C LYS A 139 -16.92 -8.82 -0.13
N PRO A 140 -17.54 -8.17 0.88
CA PRO A 140 -18.92 -8.45 1.26
C PRO A 140 -19.89 -8.01 0.15
N GLU A 141 -20.98 -8.75 -0.05
CA GLU A 141 -22.07 -8.34 -0.92
C GLU A 141 -22.83 -7.13 -0.35
N HIS A 142 -22.88 -7.01 0.98
CA HIS A 142 -23.50 -5.93 1.72
C HIS A 142 -22.48 -5.26 2.65
N PRO A 143 -21.71 -4.26 2.14
CA PRO A 143 -20.73 -3.55 2.94
C PRO A 143 -21.37 -2.81 4.12
N ALA A 144 -20.70 -2.84 5.28
CA ALA A 144 -21.15 -2.08 6.45
C ALA A 144 -20.92 -0.58 6.25
N PRO A 145 -21.89 0.30 6.55
CA PRO A 145 -21.74 1.73 6.42
C PRO A 145 -20.79 2.33 7.46
N ILE A 146 -20.28 3.52 7.18
CA ILE A 146 -19.53 4.34 8.15
C ILE A 146 -20.52 4.90 9.19
N PRO A 147 -20.18 4.93 10.49
CA PRO A 147 -21.01 5.58 11.49
C PRO A 147 -21.37 7.02 11.09
N GLY A 148 -22.69 7.32 11.03
CA GLY A 148 -23.20 8.62 10.61
C GLY A 148 -23.24 8.89 9.11
N ASN A 149 -22.84 7.94 8.25
CA ASN A 149 -22.93 8.07 6.79
C ASN A 149 -23.32 6.74 6.13
N GLU A 150 -24.63 6.53 5.96
CA GLU A 150 -25.22 5.28 5.47
C GLU A 150 -24.90 4.97 3.98
N ASN A 151 -24.39 5.95 3.22
CA ASN A 151 -24.14 5.78 1.79
C ASN A 151 -22.68 5.35 1.49
N TYR A 152 -21.80 5.41 2.48
CA TYR A 152 -20.38 5.14 2.30
C TYR A 152 -19.89 4.06 3.27
N CYS A 153 -18.90 3.31 2.86
CA CYS A 153 -18.18 2.36 3.69
C CYS A 153 -16.66 2.64 3.66
N LEU A 154 -15.92 2.02 4.60
CA LEU A 154 -14.47 2.08 4.66
C LEU A 154 -13.88 0.86 3.99
N ALA A 155 -13.34 1.05 2.78
CA ALA A 155 -12.61 0.01 2.04
C ALA A 155 -11.13 0.05 2.39
N SER A 156 -10.51 -1.11 2.58
CA SER A 156 -9.07 -1.23 2.80
C SER A 156 -8.29 -0.86 1.55
N MET A 157 -7.27 -0.01 1.71
CA MET A 157 -6.30 0.28 0.64
C MET A 157 -5.20 -0.80 0.53
N GLY A 158 -5.15 -1.79 1.42
CA GLY A 158 -4.00 -2.69 1.48
C GLY A 158 -2.71 -2.04 1.96
N ASN A 159 -2.80 -0.87 2.60
CA ASN A 159 -1.68 -0.16 3.20
C ASN A 159 -1.82 -0.19 4.73
N TYR A 160 -0.78 -0.64 5.42
CA TYR A 160 -0.82 -0.91 6.85
C TYR A 160 0.39 -0.32 7.57
N VAL A 161 0.18 0.14 8.81
CA VAL A 161 1.26 0.42 9.77
C VAL A 161 1.14 -0.54 10.93
N PHE A 162 2.23 -1.15 11.31
CA PHE A 162 2.33 -2.03 12.46
C PHE A 162 3.41 -1.58 13.44
N ASN A 163 3.21 -1.83 14.74
CA ASN A 163 4.32 -1.96 15.68
C ASN A 163 5.14 -3.19 15.28
N SER A 164 6.47 -3.07 15.24
CA SER A 164 7.33 -4.13 14.70
C SER A 164 7.21 -5.45 15.46
N GLU A 165 7.30 -5.42 16.79
CA GLU A 165 7.20 -6.64 17.59
C GLU A 165 5.84 -7.31 17.45
N PHE A 166 4.77 -6.51 17.42
CA PHE A 166 3.42 -7.00 17.17
C PHE A 166 3.30 -7.70 15.81
N LEU A 167 3.82 -7.06 14.76
CA LEU A 167 3.83 -7.68 13.41
C LEU A 167 4.56 -9.03 13.43
N TYR A 168 5.71 -9.10 14.08
CA TYR A 168 6.51 -10.32 14.15
C TYR A 168 5.74 -11.45 14.80
N GLU A 169 5.09 -11.18 15.92
CA GLU A 169 4.26 -12.17 16.64
C GLU A 169 3.11 -12.69 15.77
N GLN A 170 2.40 -11.78 15.08
CA GLN A 170 1.25 -12.18 14.26
C GLN A 170 1.68 -12.99 13.03
N LEU A 171 2.78 -12.62 12.37
CA LEU A 171 3.30 -13.34 11.21
C LEU A 171 3.78 -14.75 11.60
N ILE A 172 4.46 -14.90 12.71
CA ILE A 172 4.91 -16.22 13.21
C ILE A 172 3.69 -17.10 13.54
N LYS A 173 2.70 -16.52 14.23
CA LYS A 173 1.46 -17.23 14.57
C LYS A 173 0.69 -17.68 13.30
N ASP A 174 0.61 -16.83 12.31
CA ASP A 174 -0.07 -17.14 11.04
C ASP A 174 0.69 -18.23 10.26
N ALA A 175 2.03 -18.14 10.20
CA ALA A 175 2.86 -19.14 9.53
C ALA A 175 2.69 -20.56 10.12
N ASP A 176 2.42 -20.67 11.43
CA ASP A 176 2.17 -21.94 12.12
C ASP A 176 0.69 -22.38 12.06
N THR A 177 -0.20 -21.56 11.45
CA THR A 177 -1.65 -21.85 11.40
C THR A 177 -2.00 -22.72 10.19
N PRO A 178 -2.42 -23.97 10.38
CA PRO A 178 -2.80 -24.85 9.27
C PRO A 178 -3.99 -24.30 8.49
N GLY A 179 -3.89 -24.27 7.17
CA GLY A 179 -4.98 -23.84 6.28
C GLY A 179 -5.14 -22.33 6.15
N SER A 180 -4.21 -21.56 6.69
CA SER A 180 -4.14 -20.11 6.42
C SER A 180 -3.78 -19.86 4.95
N ASP A 181 -4.39 -18.82 4.35
CA ASP A 181 -3.98 -18.28 3.04
C ASP A 181 -2.74 -17.38 3.17
N HIS A 182 -2.28 -17.14 4.40
CA HIS A 182 -1.17 -16.23 4.74
C HIS A 182 -1.35 -14.82 4.16
N ASP A 183 -2.55 -14.29 4.29
CA ASP A 183 -2.96 -12.99 3.75
C ASP A 183 -3.36 -12.02 4.87
N PHE A 184 -2.96 -10.73 4.74
CA PHE A 184 -3.29 -9.74 5.76
C PHE A 184 -4.79 -9.53 5.91
N GLY A 185 -5.53 -9.42 4.80
CA GLY A 185 -6.97 -9.18 4.81
C GLY A 185 -7.76 -10.39 5.29
N LYS A 186 -7.43 -11.58 4.78
CA LYS A 186 -8.20 -12.80 5.08
C LYS A 186 -7.87 -13.43 6.44
N ASN A 187 -6.61 -13.34 6.88
CA ASN A 187 -6.14 -14.08 8.05
C ASN A 187 -5.69 -13.19 9.19
N ILE A 188 -4.77 -12.25 8.95
CA ILE A 188 -4.19 -11.43 10.03
C ILE A 188 -5.23 -10.49 10.63
N ILE A 189 -5.85 -9.61 9.83
CA ILE A 189 -6.79 -8.60 10.33
C ILE A 189 -7.94 -9.24 11.11
N PRO A 190 -8.68 -10.24 10.58
CA PRO A 190 -9.77 -10.85 11.32
C PRO A 190 -9.34 -11.50 12.65
N SER A 191 -8.10 -11.99 12.73
CA SER A 191 -7.61 -12.66 13.95
C SER A 191 -7.24 -11.72 15.08
N ILE A 192 -7.04 -10.41 14.81
CA ILE A 192 -6.52 -9.45 15.78
C ILE A 192 -7.52 -8.38 16.21
N ILE A 193 -8.57 -8.11 15.44
CA ILE A 193 -9.49 -6.98 15.67
C ILE A 193 -10.15 -7.00 17.05
N ASP A 194 -10.48 -8.18 17.58
CA ASP A 194 -11.18 -8.31 18.86
C ASP A 194 -10.25 -8.11 20.08
N SER A 195 -8.96 -8.36 19.92
CA SER A 195 -8.02 -8.45 21.05
C SER A 195 -7.00 -7.31 21.09
N TYR A 196 -6.79 -6.62 19.99
CA TYR A 196 -5.75 -5.62 19.84
C TYR A 196 -6.30 -4.27 19.37
N ARG A 197 -5.45 -3.24 19.40
CA ARG A 197 -5.81 -1.87 19.02
C ARG A 197 -5.61 -1.66 17.53
N VAL A 198 -6.62 -1.98 16.75
CA VAL A 198 -6.64 -1.81 15.29
C VAL A 198 -7.47 -0.58 14.95
N PHE A 199 -6.91 0.37 14.19
CA PHE A 199 -7.59 1.60 13.79
C PHE A 199 -7.66 1.75 12.28
N ALA A 200 -8.71 2.40 11.81
CA ALA A 200 -8.88 2.80 10.42
C ALA A 200 -8.42 4.26 10.25
N TYR A 201 -7.59 4.51 9.26
CA TYR A 201 -7.14 5.85 8.87
C TYR A 201 -7.74 6.22 7.52
N PRO A 202 -8.72 7.14 7.45
CA PRO A 202 -9.31 7.57 6.18
C PRO A 202 -8.29 8.33 5.32
N PHE A 203 -8.08 7.88 4.09
CA PHE A 203 -7.20 8.53 3.13
C PHE A 203 -7.92 9.71 2.47
N ARG A 204 -7.62 10.91 2.92
CA ARG A 204 -8.22 12.15 2.44
C ARG A 204 -7.17 13.13 1.96
N ASN A 205 -7.52 13.95 0.98
CA ASN A 205 -6.73 15.12 0.61
C ASN A 205 -6.71 16.09 1.80
N ARG A 206 -5.53 16.57 2.17
CA ARG A 206 -5.31 17.41 3.37
C ARG A 206 -6.01 18.77 3.29
N GLU A 207 -6.05 19.37 2.10
CA GLU A 207 -6.61 20.70 1.91
C GLU A 207 -8.13 20.65 1.78
N THR A 208 -8.62 19.74 0.97
CA THR A 208 -10.06 19.64 0.65
C THR A 208 -10.84 18.75 1.60
N GLN A 209 -10.15 17.92 2.40
CA GLN A 209 -10.73 16.90 3.28
C GLN A 209 -11.65 15.89 2.56
N LYS A 210 -11.59 15.87 1.23
CA LYS A 210 -12.29 14.90 0.38
C LYS A 210 -11.42 13.67 0.15
N GLN A 211 -12.03 12.59 -0.31
CA GLN A 211 -11.34 11.40 -0.77
C GLN A 211 -10.24 11.78 -1.76
N ALA A 212 -9.01 11.38 -1.48
CA ALA A 212 -7.88 11.61 -2.39
C ALA A 212 -7.91 10.61 -3.55
N TYR A 213 -7.22 10.95 -4.65
CA TYR A 213 -7.13 10.06 -5.82
C TYR A 213 -6.44 8.75 -5.47
N TRP A 214 -7.09 7.66 -5.80
CA TRP A 214 -6.56 6.32 -5.67
C TRP A 214 -7.14 5.42 -6.76
N ARG A 215 -6.31 4.55 -7.34
CA ARG A 215 -6.70 3.51 -8.28
C ARG A 215 -5.91 2.23 -8.01
N ASP A 216 -6.62 1.12 -7.97
CA ASP A 216 -6.05 -0.22 -8.13
C ASP A 216 -5.88 -0.46 -9.64
N VAL A 217 -4.69 -0.90 -10.05
CA VAL A 217 -4.37 -1.20 -11.45
C VAL A 217 -4.04 -2.69 -11.66
N GLY A 218 -4.61 -3.55 -10.83
CA GLY A 218 -4.42 -5.00 -10.85
C GLY A 218 -5.07 -5.71 -12.06
N THR A 219 -5.95 -5.03 -12.81
CA THR A 219 -6.55 -5.55 -14.06
C THR A 219 -6.11 -4.72 -15.27
N LEU A 220 -6.19 -5.31 -16.47
CA LEU A 220 -5.84 -4.60 -17.72
C LEU A 220 -6.77 -3.41 -17.96
N ASP A 221 -8.05 -3.55 -17.66
CA ASP A 221 -9.05 -2.49 -17.84
C ASP A 221 -8.79 -1.33 -16.87
N ALA A 222 -8.59 -1.61 -15.58
CA ALA A 222 -8.26 -0.60 -14.57
C ALA A 222 -6.93 0.11 -14.88
N TYR A 223 -5.93 -0.63 -15.36
CA TYR A 223 -4.67 -0.04 -15.83
C TYR A 223 -4.88 0.90 -17.02
N TRP A 224 -5.67 0.48 -18.01
CA TRP A 224 -6.00 1.31 -19.17
C TRP A 224 -6.77 2.56 -18.77
N GLU A 225 -7.81 2.42 -17.95
CA GLU A 225 -8.61 3.54 -17.44
C GLU A 225 -7.76 4.56 -16.68
N ALA A 226 -6.88 4.11 -15.79
CA ALA A 226 -5.97 5.00 -15.05
C ALA A 226 -5.04 5.79 -16.00
N ASN A 227 -4.58 5.17 -17.10
CA ASN A 227 -3.80 5.88 -18.12
C ASN A 227 -4.65 6.89 -18.90
N MET A 228 -5.90 6.54 -19.24
CA MET A 228 -6.80 7.44 -19.96
C MET A 228 -7.24 8.63 -19.10
N GLU A 229 -7.35 8.48 -17.79
CA GLU A 229 -7.62 9.60 -16.89
C GLU A 229 -6.51 10.67 -16.94
N LEU A 230 -5.24 10.27 -17.13
CA LEU A 230 -4.10 11.19 -17.18
C LEU A 230 -4.09 12.12 -18.41
N ILE A 231 -4.77 11.76 -19.50
CA ILE A 231 -4.86 12.60 -20.69
C ILE A 231 -6.03 13.59 -20.66
N SER A 232 -6.82 13.60 -19.58
CA SER A 232 -7.86 14.60 -19.40
C SER A 232 -7.24 16.00 -19.23
N ILE A 233 -8.00 17.06 -19.51
CA ILE A 233 -7.53 18.45 -19.42
C ILE A 233 -7.13 18.80 -17.97
N LEU A 234 -7.86 18.28 -16.99
CA LEU A 234 -7.62 18.45 -15.57
C LEU A 234 -7.65 17.07 -14.90
N PRO A 235 -6.56 16.30 -14.96
CA PRO A 235 -6.51 14.98 -14.34
C PRO A 235 -6.53 15.13 -12.81
N GLN A 236 -7.20 14.21 -12.13
CA GLN A 236 -7.20 14.19 -10.66
C GLN A 236 -5.81 13.88 -10.09
N LEU A 237 -5.02 13.07 -10.80
CA LEU A 237 -3.62 12.82 -10.50
C LEU A 237 -2.76 13.77 -11.32
N ASP A 238 -2.28 14.84 -10.70
CA ASP A 238 -1.38 15.79 -11.35
C ASP A 238 0.06 15.23 -11.37
N LEU A 239 0.58 14.96 -12.58
CA LEU A 239 1.97 14.52 -12.79
C LEU A 239 2.97 15.67 -12.79
N TYR A 240 2.51 16.93 -12.91
CA TYR A 240 3.35 18.14 -12.93
C TYR A 240 3.52 18.79 -11.56
N ASP A 241 2.88 18.26 -10.53
CA ASP A 241 2.99 18.71 -9.15
C ASP A 241 4.45 18.61 -8.66
N GLN A 242 5.06 19.78 -8.41
CA GLN A 242 6.45 19.88 -7.95
C GLN A 242 6.59 19.71 -6.43
N ASP A 243 5.51 19.90 -5.67
CA ASP A 243 5.53 19.77 -4.22
C ASP A 243 5.51 18.29 -3.79
N TRP A 244 4.88 17.42 -4.61
CA TRP A 244 4.85 15.98 -4.41
C TRP A 244 5.17 15.22 -5.71
N PRO A 245 6.43 15.25 -6.18
CA PRO A 245 6.81 14.70 -7.48
C PRO A 245 6.68 13.17 -7.52
N ILE A 246 6.21 12.66 -8.66
CA ILE A 246 6.29 11.23 -8.97
C ILE A 246 7.65 10.97 -9.62
N LEU A 247 8.50 10.28 -8.86
CA LEU A 247 9.86 9.96 -9.28
C LEU A 247 9.85 8.69 -10.14
N THR A 248 10.69 8.66 -11.18
CA THR A 248 10.82 7.53 -12.09
C THR A 248 12.21 7.47 -12.71
N GLU A 249 12.50 6.41 -13.45
CA GLU A 249 13.67 6.36 -14.32
C GLU A 249 13.54 7.42 -15.41
N GLN A 250 14.54 8.28 -15.52
CA GLN A 250 14.61 9.29 -16.58
C GLN A 250 15.53 8.80 -17.69
N LEU A 251 14.95 8.46 -18.82
CA LEU A 251 15.71 8.16 -20.03
C LEU A 251 16.21 9.47 -20.66
N GLN A 252 17.51 9.55 -20.96
CA GLN A 252 18.08 10.67 -21.70
C GLN A 252 17.77 10.48 -23.19
N THR A 253 16.57 10.81 -23.57
CA THR A 253 16.14 10.78 -24.99
C THR A 253 16.27 12.18 -25.59
N PRO A 254 16.48 12.28 -26.92
CA PRO A 254 16.41 13.56 -27.59
C PRO A 254 14.99 14.14 -27.48
N PRO A 255 14.84 15.45 -27.65
CA PRO A 255 13.51 16.06 -27.65
C PRO A 255 12.60 15.48 -28.73
N ALA A 256 11.29 15.49 -28.46
CA ALA A 256 10.31 15.04 -29.43
C ALA A 256 10.43 15.84 -30.74
N LYS A 257 10.43 15.11 -31.84
CA LYS A 257 10.49 15.68 -33.18
C LYS A 257 9.12 15.57 -33.82
N PHE A 258 8.52 16.71 -34.12
CA PHE A 258 7.29 16.75 -34.90
C PHE A 258 7.66 16.72 -36.39
N VAL A 259 7.13 15.77 -37.10
CA VAL A 259 7.22 15.72 -38.57
C VAL A 259 5.94 16.38 -39.09
N PHE A 260 6.09 17.56 -39.67
CA PHE A 260 4.99 18.20 -40.39
C PHE A 260 4.90 17.54 -41.76
N ASP A 261 3.73 17.02 -42.10
CA ASP A 261 3.42 16.59 -43.43
C ASP A 261 2.87 17.82 -44.16
N ASP A 262 3.44 18.14 -45.33
CA ASP A 262 3.06 19.30 -46.13
C ASP A 262 1.77 19.04 -46.98
N HIS A 263 0.86 18.20 -46.47
CA HIS A 263 -0.40 17.90 -47.12
C HIS A 263 -1.62 18.41 -46.33
#